data_c205fbb61cd091a3b24220e16a5eb358
#
_entry.id   c205fbb61cd091a3b24220e16a5eb358
#
_cell.length_a   1.000
_cell.length_b   1.000
_cell.length_c   1.000
_cell.angle_alpha   90.00
_cell.angle_beta   90.00
_cell.angle_gamma   90.00
#
_symmetry.space_group_name_H-M   'P 1'
#
loop_
_entity.id
_entity.type
_entity.pdbx_description
1 polymer ?
#
loop_
_entity_poly.entity_id
_entity_poly.type
_entity_poly.pdbx_seq_one_letter_code
_entity_poly.pdbx_strand_id
1 'polypeptide(L)'
;MKKVNWLIEQNIYDRESELLAELQKQGYVYKQTKYLNFRPESADKYFPPDDCVLFRGTLNLGRDILRSAWIPGAYMDEKHLRCSNYYTYFGQYLLNNKYFILSLGELVRRKTEILEYFKSDGDLFVRPESNMKSFRAGVFNLNILNTMQSLGSELRRDETTLVLVSGKRAITKEWRFFVYKNQIITGSLYLVGESRVDETIRGGYLENYLSEVIKQVNWYPESVYTIDICESEGELYVLELGSFSCASEYACDLSAIVEFGAKAASEDYEAVNQF
;
A
#
# COMPACT_ATOMS: atom_id res chain seq x y z
N MET A 1 3.31 -27.71 3.38
CA MET A 1 2.93 -26.39 2.80
C MET A 1 2.18 -26.59 1.49
N LYS A 2 1.01 -25.97 1.34
CA LYS A 2 0.25 -25.99 0.08
C LYS A 2 1.06 -25.31 -1.04
N LYS A 3 1.03 -25.91 -2.24
CA LYS A 3 1.67 -25.29 -3.41
C LYS A 3 0.94 -24.00 -3.77
N VAL A 4 1.69 -22.90 -3.94
CA VAL A 4 1.16 -21.58 -4.28
C VAL A 4 1.26 -21.36 -5.78
N ASN A 5 0.18 -20.94 -6.40
CA ASN A 5 0.13 -20.48 -7.78
C ASN A 5 0.10 -18.94 -7.79
N TRP A 6 0.68 -18.33 -8.84
CA TRP A 6 0.72 -16.88 -8.95
C TRP A 6 -0.11 -16.40 -10.15
N LEU A 7 -0.88 -15.34 -9.93
CA LEU A 7 -1.56 -14.62 -11.00
C LEU A 7 -0.98 -13.22 -11.12
N ILE A 8 -0.36 -12.92 -12.25
CA ILE A 8 0.35 -11.67 -12.49
C ILE A 8 -0.43 -10.83 -13.51
N GLU A 9 -0.72 -9.57 -13.18
CA GLU A 9 -1.27 -8.62 -14.15
C GLU A 9 -0.16 -8.09 -15.05
N GLN A 10 -0.36 -8.19 -16.37
CA GLN A 10 0.65 -7.85 -17.38
C GLN A 10 0.87 -6.34 -17.50
N ASN A 11 2.12 -5.93 -17.71
CA ASN A 11 2.54 -4.56 -18.01
C ASN A 11 2.19 -3.55 -16.91
N ILE A 12 2.28 -3.98 -15.65
CA ILE A 12 2.01 -3.11 -14.49
C ILE A 12 3.31 -2.65 -13.82
N TYR A 13 4.28 -3.55 -13.71
CA TYR A 13 5.52 -3.29 -12.98
C TYR A 13 6.72 -3.20 -13.92
N ASP A 14 7.64 -2.28 -13.62
CA ASP A 14 8.87 -2.09 -14.41
C ASP A 14 9.75 -3.35 -14.44
N ARG A 15 9.71 -4.14 -13.35
CA ARG A 15 10.51 -5.37 -13.16
C ARG A 15 9.71 -6.66 -13.38
N GLU A 16 8.63 -6.63 -14.16
CA GLU A 16 7.78 -7.81 -14.39
C GLU A 16 8.56 -9.02 -14.93
N SER A 17 9.42 -8.80 -15.90
CA SER A 17 10.22 -9.90 -16.48
C SER A 17 11.16 -10.56 -15.47
N GLU A 18 11.75 -9.79 -14.55
CA GLU A 18 12.60 -10.30 -13.48
C GLU A 18 11.76 -11.07 -12.45
N LEU A 19 10.57 -10.57 -12.11
CA LEU A 19 9.63 -11.28 -11.22
C LEU A 19 9.22 -12.63 -11.79
N LEU A 20 8.87 -12.69 -13.08
CA LEU A 20 8.50 -13.95 -13.75
C LEU A 20 9.68 -14.94 -13.79
N ALA A 21 10.90 -14.46 -14.05
CA ALA A 21 12.11 -15.29 -14.00
C ALA A 21 12.37 -15.84 -12.60
N GLU A 22 12.15 -15.02 -11.55
CA GLU A 22 12.34 -15.46 -10.16
C GLU A 22 11.27 -16.49 -9.74
N LEU A 23 10.01 -16.32 -10.17
CA LEU A 23 8.95 -17.32 -9.97
C LEU A 23 9.32 -18.68 -10.59
N GLN A 24 9.84 -18.67 -11.81
CA GLN A 24 10.30 -19.89 -12.50
C GLN A 24 11.48 -20.54 -11.76
N LYS A 25 12.46 -19.75 -11.36
CA LYS A 25 13.66 -20.21 -10.63
C LYS A 25 13.28 -20.88 -9.30
N GLN A 26 12.30 -20.35 -8.58
CA GLN A 26 11.80 -20.93 -7.34
C GLN A 26 10.77 -22.07 -7.56
N GLY A 27 10.44 -22.41 -8.81
CA GLY A 27 9.57 -23.53 -9.18
C GLY A 27 8.08 -23.27 -8.99
N TYR A 28 7.67 -21.99 -8.92
CA TYR A 28 6.25 -21.64 -8.83
C TYR A 28 5.58 -21.67 -10.20
N VAL A 29 4.32 -22.10 -10.21
CA VAL A 29 3.45 -21.99 -11.38
C VAL A 29 2.85 -20.58 -11.38
N TYR A 30 2.90 -19.90 -12.52
CA TYR A 30 2.22 -18.63 -12.69
C TYR A 30 1.43 -18.57 -13.99
N LYS A 31 0.40 -17.74 -13.98
CA LYS A 31 -0.34 -17.31 -15.18
C LYS A 31 -0.38 -15.80 -15.22
N GLN A 32 -0.55 -15.27 -16.42
CA GLN A 32 -0.67 -13.83 -16.62
C GLN A 32 -2.07 -13.47 -17.11
N THR A 33 -2.54 -12.28 -16.70
CA THR A 33 -3.84 -11.74 -17.12
C THR A 33 -3.73 -10.24 -17.37
N LYS A 34 -4.80 -9.66 -17.96
CA LYS A 34 -5.03 -8.22 -18.03
C LYS A 34 -6.35 -7.92 -17.34
N TYR A 35 -6.47 -6.74 -16.76
CA TYR A 35 -7.69 -6.31 -16.06
C TYR A 35 -8.97 -6.58 -16.89
N LEU A 36 -8.97 -6.21 -18.17
CA LEU A 36 -10.13 -6.40 -19.06
C LEU A 36 -10.51 -7.86 -19.32
N ASN A 37 -9.61 -8.80 -19.08
CA ASN A 37 -9.77 -10.23 -19.36
C ASN A 37 -10.20 -11.04 -18.14
N PHE A 38 -10.13 -10.47 -16.95
CA PHE A 38 -10.48 -11.14 -15.71
C PHE A 38 -11.96 -10.89 -15.35
N ARG A 39 -12.61 -11.94 -14.86
CA ARG A 39 -13.93 -11.90 -14.24
C ARG A 39 -13.92 -12.89 -13.08
N PRO A 40 -14.40 -12.52 -11.86
CA PRO A 40 -14.42 -13.42 -10.70
C PRO A 40 -15.12 -14.75 -10.96
N GLU A 41 -16.26 -14.72 -11.67
CA GLU A 41 -17.07 -15.88 -12.00
C GLU A 41 -16.44 -16.83 -13.03
N SER A 42 -15.33 -16.44 -13.64
CA SER A 42 -14.54 -17.27 -14.57
C SER A 42 -13.08 -17.34 -14.18
N ALA A 43 -12.79 -17.21 -12.90
CA ALA A 43 -11.43 -17.31 -12.35
C ALA A 43 -10.83 -18.72 -12.54
N ASP A 44 -11.67 -19.76 -12.56
CA ASP A 44 -11.32 -21.15 -12.78
C ASP A 44 -10.56 -21.44 -14.09
N LYS A 45 -10.72 -20.58 -15.11
CA LYS A 45 -9.90 -20.67 -16.33
C LYS A 45 -8.41 -20.44 -16.09
N TYR A 46 -8.08 -19.75 -14.99
CA TYR A 46 -6.69 -19.55 -14.59
C TYR A 46 -6.23 -20.67 -13.65
N PHE A 47 -6.91 -20.84 -12.54
CA PHE A 47 -6.61 -21.88 -11.55
C PHE A 47 -7.90 -22.41 -10.92
N PRO A 48 -7.94 -23.69 -10.51
CA PRO A 48 -9.07 -24.25 -9.77
C PRO A 48 -9.50 -23.39 -8.57
N PRO A 49 -10.79 -23.37 -8.21
CA PRO A 49 -11.29 -22.55 -7.11
C PRO A 49 -10.68 -22.86 -5.74
N ASP A 50 -10.24 -24.11 -5.55
CA ASP A 50 -9.62 -24.62 -4.33
C ASP A 50 -8.10 -24.55 -4.31
N ASP A 51 -7.49 -23.86 -5.30
CA ASP A 51 -6.06 -23.63 -5.30
C ASP A 51 -5.67 -22.46 -4.40
N CYS A 52 -4.47 -22.57 -3.80
CA CYS A 52 -3.81 -21.43 -3.17
C CYS A 52 -3.26 -20.51 -4.27
N VAL A 53 -3.85 -19.33 -4.43
CA VAL A 53 -3.45 -18.37 -5.46
C VAL A 53 -3.07 -17.05 -4.83
N LEU A 54 -1.93 -16.50 -5.25
CA LEU A 54 -1.47 -15.17 -4.85
C LEU A 54 -1.37 -14.26 -6.08
N PHE A 55 -2.06 -13.13 -6.01
CA PHE A 55 -2.11 -12.13 -7.06
C PHE A 55 -1.08 -11.01 -6.86
N ARG A 56 -0.53 -10.50 -8.01
CA ARG A 56 0.22 -9.24 -8.07
C ARG A 56 -0.25 -8.41 -9.26
N GLY A 57 -0.59 -7.13 -9.03
CA GLY A 57 -1.07 -6.22 -10.07
C GLY A 57 -1.72 -4.94 -9.50
N THR A 58 -2.70 -4.40 -10.22
CA THR A 58 -3.39 -3.17 -9.83
C THR A 58 -4.43 -3.37 -8.73
N LEU A 59 -4.75 -2.29 -8.01
CA LEU A 59 -5.81 -2.27 -6.99
C LEU A 59 -7.18 -2.69 -7.56
N ASN A 60 -7.50 -2.28 -8.79
CA ASN A 60 -8.79 -2.60 -9.40
C ASN A 60 -8.92 -4.10 -9.66
N LEU A 61 -7.90 -4.71 -10.25
CA LEU A 61 -7.91 -6.16 -10.49
C LEU A 61 -7.83 -6.94 -9.17
N GLY A 62 -7.02 -6.48 -8.21
CA GLY A 62 -6.93 -7.09 -6.87
C GLY A 62 -8.29 -7.16 -6.17
N ARG A 63 -9.13 -6.12 -6.29
CA ARG A 63 -10.49 -6.14 -5.74
C ARG A 63 -11.37 -7.22 -6.39
N ASP A 64 -11.25 -7.39 -7.71
CA ASP A 64 -11.99 -8.44 -8.41
C ASP A 64 -11.46 -9.84 -8.05
N ILE A 65 -10.15 -9.98 -7.84
CA ILE A 65 -9.53 -11.22 -7.34
C ILE A 65 -10.08 -11.62 -5.97
N LEU A 66 -10.22 -10.67 -5.04
CA LEU A 66 -10.78 -10.93 -3.70
C LEU A 66 -12.23 -11.41 -3.71
N ARG A 67 -12.94 -11.30 -4.85
CA ARG A 67 -14.30 -11.85 -5.03
C ARG A 67 -14.30 -13.27 -5.59
N SER A 68 -13.14 -13.79 -5.99
CA SER A 68 -13.00 -15.20 -6.39
C SER A 68 -12.96 -16.11 -5.16
N ALA A 69 -12.96 -17.43 -5.39
CA ALA A 69 -12.85 -18.42 -4.31
C ALA A 69 -11.41 -18.64 -3.81
N TRP A 70 -10.41 -18.02 -4.44
CA TRP A 70 -9.01 -18.24 -4.11
C TRP A 70 -8.61 -17.69 -2.74
N ILE A 71 -7.76 -18.42 -2.05
CA ILE A 71 -7.19 -18.04 -0.77
C ILE A 71 -5.66 -18.00 -0.91
N PRO A 72 -4.99 -16.91 -0.50
CA PRO A 72 -5.56 -15.64 -0.03
C PRO A 72 -6.18 -14.79 -1.15
N GLY A 73 -5.97 -15.12 -2.42
CA GLY A 73 -6.31 -14.32 -3.58
C GLY A 73 -5.38 -13.12 -3.72
N ALA A 74 -5.53 -12.10 -2.90
CA ALA A 74 -4.67 -10.92 -2.87
C ALA A 74 -4.47 -10.42 -1.45
N TYR A 75 -3.27 -9.92 -1.15
CA TYR A 75 -2.96 -9.16 0.06
C TYR A 75 -3.19 -7.67 -0.19
N MET A 76 -4.38 -7.20 0.14
CA MET A 76 -4.81 -5.81 0.05
C MET A 76 -6.04 -5.56 0.94
N ASP A 77 -5.95 -5.90 2.20
CA ASP A 77 -7.04 -5.76 3.16
C ASP A 77 -7.53 -4.31 3.25
N GLU A 78 -8.71 -4.06 2.63
CA GLU A 78 -9.31 -2.73 2.61
C GLU A 78 -9.66 -2.20 4.00
N LYS A 79 -9.94 -3.08 4.96
CA LYS A 79 -10.31 -2.67 6.32
C LYS A 79 -9.08 -2.25 7.13
N HIS A 80 -8.05 -3.08 7.15
CA HIS A 80 -6.90 -2.85 8.01
C HIS A 80 -5.90 -1.85 7.42
N LEU A 81 -5.85 -1.69 6.09
CA LEU A 81 -5.00 -0.72 5.41
C LEU A 81 -5.64 0.69 5.28
N ARG A 82 -6.83 0.94 5.83
CA ARG A 82 -7.38 2.30 5.93
C ARG A 82 -6.62 3.14 6.93
N CYS A 83 -6.50 4.45 6.66
CA CYS A 83 -5.89 5.38 7.59
C CYS A 83 -6.57 5.34 8.97
N SER A 84 -7.90 5.32 9.01
CA SER A 84 -8.67 5.23 10.26
C SER A 84 -8.37 3.98 11.10
N ASN A 85 -7.80 2.93 10.51
CA ASN A 85 -7.41 1.72 11.21
C ASN A 85 -5.94 1.76 11.63
N TYR A 86 -4.98 1.73 10.69
CA TYR A 86 -3.57 1.56 11.06
C TYR A 86 -2.97 2.79 11.79
N TYR A 87 -3.53 3.98 11.62
CA TYR A 87 -3.13 5.17 12.41
C TYR A 87 -3.34 4.96 13.91
N THR A 88 -4.32 4.14 14.29
CA THR A 88 -4.56 3.78 15.71
C THR A 88 -3.37 3.04 16.33
N TYR A 89 -2.69 2.21 15.54
CA TYR A 89 -1.57 1.40 16.01
C TYR A 89 -0.24 2.12 15.85
N PHE A 90 0.00 2.76 14.71
CA PHE A 90 1.27 3.42 14.40
C PHE A 90 1.40 4.83 14.98
N GLY A 91 0.30 5.52 15.26
CA GLY A 91 0.19 6.75 16.05
C GLY A 91 1.37 7.70 15.96
N GLN A 92 2.20 7.71 17.00
CA GLN A 92 3.36 8.60 17.16
C GLN A 92 4.47 8.40 16.11
N TYR A 93 4.53 7.26 15.45
CA TYR A 93 5.55 6.97 14.43
C TYR A 93 5.20 7.54 13.05
N LEU A 94 3.96 8.00 12.85
CA LEU A 94 3.49 8.52 11.58
C LEU A 94 3.97 9.95 11.33
N LEU A 95 4.37 10.25 10.11
CA LEU A 95 4.67 11.63 9.68
C LEU A 95 3.48 12.55 9.93
N ASN A 96 2.28 12.08 9.58
CA ASN A 96 1.04 12.83 9.69
C ASN A 96 0.27 12.47 10.98
N ASN A 97 0.95 12.46 12.14
CA ASN A 97 0.39 12.10 13.44
C ASN A 97 -0.61 13.12 14.01
N LYS A 98 -0.66 14.34 13.46
CA LYS A 98 -1.70 15.33 13.70
C LYS A 98 -2.57 15.44 12.47
N TYR A 99 -3.81 14.97 12.54
CA TYR A 99 -4.68 14.85 11.37
C TYR A 99 -6.16 14.99 11.74
N PHE A 100 -6.97 15.25 10.72
CA PHE A 100 -8.42 15.04 10.73
C PHE A 100 -8.79 13.97 9.72
N ILE A 101 -9.80 13.16 10.02
CA ILE A 101 -10.48 12.31 9.03
C ILE A 101 -11.91 12.84 8.93
N LEU A 102 -12.29 13.30 7.72
CA LEU A 102 -13.58 13.91 7.44
C LEU A 102 -13.93 13.70 5.97
N SER A 103 -15.18 14.01 5.59
CA SER A 103 -15.55 13.95 4.18
C SER A 103 -15.01 15.15 3.39
N LEU A 104 -14.83 14.99 2.08
CA LEU A 104 -14.43 16.11 1.20
C LEU A 104 -15.38 17.30 1.32
N GLY A 105 -16.69 17.06 1.39
CA GLY A 105 -17.67 18.12 1.57
C GLY A 105 -17.50 18.85 2.91
N GLU A 106 -17.16 18.12 3.97
CA GLU A 106 -16.89 18.74 5.29
C GLU A 106 -15.56 19.52 5.27
N LEU A 107 -14.53 19.00 4.60
CA LEU A 107 -13.26 19.71 4.42
C LEU A 107 -13.47 21.09 3.76
N VAL A 108 -14.28 21.15 2.71
CA VAL A 108 -14.60 22.42 2.05
C VAL A 108 -15.36 23.37 2.98
N ARG A 109 -16.35 22.86 3.72
CA ARG A 109 -17.14 23.69 4.66
C ARG A 109 -16.33 24.21 5.85
N ARG A 110 -15.38 23.42 6.37
CA ARG A 110 -14.58 23.74 7.56
C ARG A 110 -13.17 24.21 7.23
N LYS A 111 -12.88 24.57 5.97
CA LYS A 111 -11.51 24.88 5.52
C LYS A 111 -10.83 25.95 6.37
N THR A 112 -11.53 27.02 6.75
CA THR A 112 -10.97 28.10 7.56
C THR A 112 -10.52 27.60 8.94
N GLU A 113 -11.37 26.86 9.64
CA GLU A 113 -11.08 26.25 10.94
C GLU A 113 -9.87 25.29 10.86
N ILE A 114 -9.83 24.47 9.81
CA ILE A 114 -8.76 23.48 9.60
C ILE A 114 -7.43 24.16 9.27
N LEU A 115 -7.43 25.21 8.44
CA LEU A 115 -6.24 26.01 8.15
C LEU A 115 -5.72 26.72 9.42
N GLU A 116 -6.58 27.28 10.23
CA GLU A 116 -6.23 27.87 11.51
C GLU A 116 -5.61 26.85 12.48
N TYR A 117 -6.20 25.64 12.58
CA TYR A 117 -5.69 24.58 13.43
C TYR A 117 -4.26 24.17 13.04
N PHE A 118 -3.98 24.01 11.75
CA PHE A 118 -2.63 23.67 11.25
C PHE A 118 -1.70 24.87 11.10
N LYS A 119 -2.17 26.09 11.37
CA LYS A 119 -1.44 27.33 11.14
C LYS A 119 -0.90 27.45 9.72
N SER A 120 -1.72 27.04 8.74
CA SER A 120 -1.38 27.02 7.33
C SER A 120 -1.93 28.24 6.61
N ASP A 121 -1.15 28.77 5.66
CA ASP A 121 -1.52 29.85 4.75
C ASP A 121 -2.39 29.39 3.56
N GLY A 122 -2.70 28.10 3.49
CA GLY A 122 -3.57 27.49 2.47
C GLY A 122 -3.20 26.06 2.13
N ASP A 123 -1.94 25.68 2.24
CA ASP A 123 -1.41 24.39 1.82
C ASP A 123 -1.60 23.33 2.91
N LEU A 124 -2.37 22.26 2.61
CA LEU A 124 -2.50 21.09 3.47
C LEU A 124 -2.26 19.81 2.68
N PHE A 125 -1.73 18.80 3.35
CA PHE A 125 -1.67 17.46 2.82
C PHE A 125 -3.03 16.80 2.91
N VAL A 126 -3.53 16.24 1.81
CA VAL A 126 -4.80 15.52 1.73
C VAL A 126 -4.59 14.19 1.01
N ARG A 127 -5.10 13.12 1.60
CA ARG A 127 -5.10 11.79 0.99
C ARG A 127 -6.44 11.08 1.17
N PRO A 128 -6.81 10.12 0.30
CA PRO A 128 -7.92 9.23 0.58
C PRO A 128 -7.69 8.51 1.92
N GLU A 129 -8.75 8.38 2.71
CA GLU A 129 -8.73 7.55 3.91
C GLU A 129 -8.57 6.06 3.55
N SER A 130 -9.21 5.64 2.46
CA SER A 130 -9.13 4.29 1.93
C SER A 130 -7.82 4.03 1.16
N ASN A 131 -7.25 2.84 1.35
CA ASN A 131 -6.10 2.32 0.59
C ASN A 131 -6.41 2.07 -0.90
N MET A 132 -7.67 2.18 -1.32
CA MET A 132 -8.08 2.07 -2.73
C MET A 132 -7.68 3.28 -3.58
N LYS A 133 -7.06 4.30 -2.95
CA LYS A 133 -6.44 5.46 -3.62
C LYS A 133 -7.38 6.10 -4.66
N SER A 134 -8.58 6.47 -4.23
CA SER A 134 -9.60 7.10 -5.11
C SER A 134 -9.10 8.34 -5.85
N PHE A 135 -8.05 8.98 -5.31
CA PHE A 135 -7.24 10.02 -5.96
C PHE A 135 -5.80 9.95 -5.41
N ARG A 136 -4.87 10.66 -6.07
CA ARG A 136 -3.48 10.75 -5.63
C ARG A 136 -3.35 11.65 -4.39
N ALA A 137 -2.74 11.15 -3.33
CA ALA A 137 -2.36 11.95 -2.16
C ALA A 137 -1.40 13.07 -2.55
N GLY A 138 -1.52 14.22 -1.89
CA GLY A 138 -0.64 15.37 -2.17
C GLY A 138 -0.95 16.58 -1.33
N VAL A 139 -0.18 17.64 -1.57
CA VAL A 139 -0.43 18.96 -0.97
C VAL A 139 -1.38 19.74 -1.86
N PHE A 140 -2.47 20.22 -1.28
CA PHE A 140 -3.51 21.00 -1.96
C PHE A 140 -3.66 22.35 -1.30
N ASN A 141 -3.77 23.42 -2.11
CA ASN A 141 -4.05 24.76 -1.60
C ASN A 141 -5.58 24.94 -1.42
N LEU A 142 -6.03 24.94 -0.17
CA LEU A 142 -7.45 25.04 0.15
C LEU A 142 -8.06 26.43 -0.11
N ASN A 143 -7.24 27.49 -0.26
CA ASN A 143 -7.75 28.82 -0.55
C ASN A 143 -8.37 28.94 -1.93
N ILE A 144 -7.85 28.17 -2.90
CA ILE A 144 -8.40 28.12 -4.27
C ILE A 144 -9.58 27.14 -4.41
N LEU A 145 -9.85 26.34 -3.35
CA LEU A 145 -10.97 25.39 -3.30
C LEU A 145 -12.25 26.11 -2.87
N ASN A 146 -12.86 26.88 -3.76
CA ASN A 146 -14.12 27.58 -3.47
C ASN A 146 -15.36 26.69 -3.63
N THR A 147 -15.25 25.60 -4.39
CA THR A 147 -16.30 24.60 -4.61
C THR A 147 -15.65 23.24 -4.88
N MET A 148 -16.41 22.16 -4.76
CA MET A 148 -15.98 20.82 -5.19
C MET A 148 -15.52 20.77 -6.66
N GLN A 149 -16.00 21.71 -7.49
CA GLN A 149 -15.59 21.82 -8.89
C GLN A 149 -14.17 22.31 -9.06
N SER A 150 -13.62 23.06 -8.08
CA SER A 150 -12.23 23.58 -8.13
C SER A 150 -11.18 22.61 -7.62
N LEU A 151 -11.56 21.47 -7.04
CA LEU A 151 -10.65 20.38 -6.67
C LEU A 151 -10.06 19.64 -7.90
N GLY A 152 -10.27 20.16 -9.10
CA GLY A 152 -9.76 19.57 -10.34
C GLY A 152 -10.48 18.29 -10.75
N SER A 153 -10.19 17.84 -11.97
CA SER A 153 -10.78 16.60 -12.51
C SER A 153 -10.47 15.34 -11.70
N GLU A 154 -9.37 15.34 -10.97
CA GLU A 154 -8.92 14.22 -10.15
C GLU A 154 -9.70 14.09 -8.84
N LEU A 155 -10.18 15.20 -8.27
CA LEU A 155 -10.96 15.22 -7.03
C LEU A 155 -12.48 15.41 -7.26
N ARG A 156 -12.96 15.31 -8.49
CA ARG A 156 -14.40 15.23 -8.82
C ARG A 156 -15.03 13.96 -8.26
N ARG A 157 -14.88 13.72 -6.97
CA ARG A 157 -15.43 12.57 -6.27
C ARG A 157 -16.61 13.00 -5.41
N ASP A 158 -17.36 12.03 -5.01
CA ASP A 158 -18.46 12.18 -4.09
C ASP A 158 -18.03 12.98 -2.86
N GLU A 159 -18.82 14.00 -2.49
CA GLU A 159 -18.62 14.80 -1.27
C GLU A 159 -18.52 13.96 0.00
N THR A 160 -19.03 12.75 -0.03
CA THR A 160 -18.96 11.77 1.07
C THR A 160 -17.63 11.03 1.15
N THR A 161 -16.73 11.17 0.14
CA THR A 161 -15.41 10.53 0.16
C THR A 161 -14.63 10.97 1.39
N LEU A 162 -14.23 9.99 2.23
CA LEU A 162 -13.43 10.26 3.41
C LEU A 162 -11.98 10.53 3.03
N VAL A 163 -11.42 11.55 3.63
CA VAL A 163 -10.02 11.96 3.46
C VAL A 163 -9.35 12.15 4.81
N LEU A 164 -8.04 11.89 4.84
CA LEU A 164 -7.17 12.32 5.90
C LEU A 164 -6.54 13.65 5.49
N VAL A 165 -6.57 14.63 6.39
CA VAL A 165 -6.00 15.96 6.22
C VAL A 165 -5.00 16.23 7.32
N SER A 166 -3.83 16.73 6.96
CA SER A 166 -2.76 17.09 7.91
C SER A 166 -1.99 18.32 7.42
N GLY A 167 -1.16 18.87 8.32
CA GLY A 167 -0.22 19.92 7.94
C GLY A 167 0.78 19.42 6.90
N LYS A 168 1.19 20.29 5.99
CA LYS A 168 2.26 20.03 5.02
C LYS A 168 3.58 19.78 5.74
N ARG A 169 4.30 18.74 5.37
CA ARG A 169 5.64 18.39 5.85
C ARG A 169 6.59 18.25 4.67
N ALA A 170 7.82 18.70 4.84
CA ALA A 170 8.87 18.49 3.84
C ALA A 170 9.43 17.08 3.98
N ILE A 171 9.46 16.33 2.89
CA ILE A 171 10.04 14.99 2.82
C ILE A 171 11.30 15.07 1.96
N THR A 172 12.41 14.56 2.48
CA THR A 172 13.71 14.56 1.78
C THR A 172 14.01 13.23 1.11
N LYS A 173 13.56 12.12 1.72
CA LYS A 173 13.75 10.77 1.17
C LYS A 173 12.57 9.89 1.52
N GLU A 174 12.30 8.89 0.65
CA GLU A 174 11.28 7.88 0.88
C GLU A 174 11.81 6.49 0.56
N TRP A 175 11.50 5.53 1.44
CA TRP A 175 11.88 4.13 1.34
C TRP A 175 10.65 3.24 1.44
N ARG A 176 10.63 2.16 0.67
CA ARG A 176 9.65 1.08 0.79
C ARG A 176 10.28 -0.15 1.39
N PHE A 177 9.59 -0.75 2.34
CA PHE A 177 9.93 -2.06 2.89
C PHE A 177 8.78 -3.04 2.68
N PHE A 178 9.11 -4.26 2.26
CA PHE A 178 8.21 -5.39 2.32
C PHE A 178 8.38 -6.08 3.67
N VAL A 179 7.25 -6.45 4.27
CA VAL A 179 7.20 -7.01 5.64
C VAL A 179 6.34 -8.26 5.63
N TYR A 180 6.83 -9.32 6.26
CA TYR A 180 6.08 -10.54 6.55
C TYR A 180 5.81 -10.59 8.05
N LYS A 181 4.54 -10.50 8.44
CA LYS A 181 4.13 -10.37 9.86
C LYS A 181 4.93 -9.24 10.54
N ASN A 182 5.83 -9.56 11.43
CA ASN A 182 6.69 -8.60 12.13
C ASN A 182 8.17 -8.67 11.67
N GLN A 183 8.45 -9.23 10.50
CA GLN A 183 9.79 -9.39 9.95
C GLN A 183 9.96 -8.57 8.67
N ILE A 184 10.97 -7.68 8.63
CA ILE A 184 11.39 -7.00 7.41
C ILE A 184 11.96 -8.03 6.43
N ILE A 185 11.49 -8.01 5.19
CA ILE A 185 11.93 -8.93 4.12
C ILE A 185 13.03 -8.28 3.28
N THR A 186 12.74 -7.08 2.78
CA THR A 186 13.60 -6.32 1.88
C THR A 186 13.17 -4.86 1.85
N GLY A 187 14.07 -3.96 1.45
CA GLY A 187 13.78 -2.53 1.35
C GLY A 187 14.48 -1.87 0.16
N SER A 188 13.94 -0.74 -0.26
CA SER A 188 14.48 0.11 -1.32
C SER A 188 14.27 1.58 -1.01
N LEU A 189 15.32 2.40 -1.22
CA LEU A 189 15.18 3.84 -1.41
C LEU A 189 14.58 4.07 -2.80
N TYR A 190 13.46 4.79 -2.90
CA TYR A 190 12.80 5.02 -4.18
C TYR A 190 12.61 6.49 -4.55
N LEU A 191 12.79 7.41 -3.58
CA LEU A 191 12.67 8.84 -3.83
C LEU A 191 13.69 9.62 -2.99
N VAL A 192 14.36 10.60 -3.63
CA VAL A 192 15.21 11.63 -2.98
C VAL A 192 14.79 12.99 -3.51
N GLY A 193 14.19 13.81 -2.64
CA GLY A 193 13.50 15.02 -3.07
C GLY A 193 12.40 14.71 -4.08
N GLU A 194 12.52 15.21 -5.31
CA GLU A 194 11.58 14.91 -6.41
C GLU A 194 12.11 13.85 -7.39
N SER A 195 13.31 13.33 -7.15
CA SER A 195 13.99 12.43 -8.06
C SER A 195 13.73 10.97 -7.67
N ARG A 196 13.20 10.17 -8.61
CA ARG A 196 13.13 8.73 -8.45
C ARG A 196 14.55 8.15 -8.42
N VAL A 197 14.77 7.24 -7.50
CA VAL A 197 15.99 6.44 -7.39
C VAL A 197 15.59 4.97 -7.19
N ASP A 198 16.51 4.04 -7.49
CA ASP A 198 16.26 2.62 -7.30
C ASP A 198 17.50 2.01 -6.62
N GLU A 199 17.52 2.06 -5.27
CA GLU A 199 18.65 1.60 -4.47
C GLU A 199 18.19 0.61 -3.40
N THR A 200 18.74 -0.60 -3.43
CA THR A 200 18.45 -1.65 -2.45
C THR A 200 19.00 -1.28 -1.07
N ILE A 201 18.17 -1.38 -0.04
CA ILE A 201 18.59 -1.23 1.35
C ILE A 201 18.89 -2.61 1.95
N ARG A 202 20.05 -2.71 2.61
CA ARG A 202 20.48 -3.91 3.33
C ARG A 202 21.11 -3.52 4.65
N GLY A 203 20.39 -3.77 5.74
CA GLY A 203 20.83 -3.47 7.09
C GLY A 203 20.90 -1.96 7.39
N GLY A 204 21.48 -1.65 8.54
CA GLY A 204 21.77 -0.29 8.96
C GLY A 204 20.65 0.38 9.77
N TYR A 205 20.76 1.70 9.92
CA TYR A 205 19.91 2.46 10.84
C TYR A 205 18.43 2.46 10.48
N LEU A 206 18.10 2.39 9.18
CA LEU A 206 16.72 2.34 8.70
C LEU A 206 16.01 1.05 9.09
N GLU A 207 16.66 -0.10 8.88
CA GLU A 207 16.09 -1.39 9.28
C GLU A 207 15.99 -1.49 10.80
N ASN A 208 16.96 -0.95 11.54
CA ASN A 208 16.91 -0.91 13.00
C ASN A 208 15.74 -0.05 13.50
N TYR A 209 15.54 1.14 12.91
CA TYR A 209 14.39 2.00 13.22
C TYR A 209 13.08 1.28 12.96
N LEU A 210 12.90 0.73 11.74
CA LEU A 210 11.67 0.05 11.38
C LEU A 210 11.41 -1.20 12.23
N SER A 211 12.46 -1.97 12.53
CA SER A 211 12.35 -3.15 13.39
C SER A 211 11.89 -2.79 14.80
N GLU A 212 12.37 -1.68 15.35
CA GLU A 212 11.92 -1.21 16.66
C GLU A 212 10.46 -0.72 16.61
N VAL A 213 10.08 0.02 15.56
CA VAL A 213 8.68 0.44 15.34
C VAL A 213 7.75 -0.77 15.27
N ILE A 214 8.07 -1.77 14.42
CA ILE A 214 7.26 -2.98 14.27
C ILE A 214 7.14 -3.73 15.60
N LYS A 215 8.22 -3.85 16.35
CA LYS A 215 8.24 -4.51 17.66
C LYS A 215 7.37 -3.78 18.69
N GLN A 216 7.42 -2.45 18.72
CA GLN A 216 6.62 -1.65 19.66
C GLN A 216 5.14 -1.65 19.31
N VAL A 217 4.81 -1.57 18.01
CA VAL A 217 3.44 -1.61 17.52
C VAL A 217 2.83 -3.00 17.71
N ASN A 218 3.59 -4.07 17.48
CA ASN A 218 3.19 -5.47 17.61
C ASN A 218 1.82 -5.79 16.98
N TRP A 219 1.56 -5.22 15.80
CA TRP A 219 0.36 -5.41 15.01
C TRP A 219 0.69 -5.32 13.51
N TYR A 220 0.00 -6.07 12.69
CA TYR A 220 0.12 -6.02 11.24
C TYR A 220 -1.25 -6.19 10.56
N PRO A 221 -1.47 -5.55 9.40
CA PRO A 221 -2.77 -5.56 8.72
C PRO A 221 -3.11 -6.92 8.10
N GLU A 222 -2.12 -7.60 7.57
CA GLU A 222 -2.20 -8.88 6.87
C GLU A 222 -0.82 -9.56 6.88
N SER A 223 -0.75 -10.84 6.53
CA SER A 223 0.48 -11.64 6.67
C SER A 223 1.68 -11.10 5.91
N VAL A 224 1.48 -10.45 4.76
CA VAL A 224 2.51 -9.67 4.04
C VAL A 224 1.94 -8.33 3.58
N TYR A 225 2.72 -7.28 3.75
CA TYR A 225 2.33 -5.90 3.44
C TYR A 225 3.54 -5.03 3.15
N THR A 226 3.35 -3.76 2.82
CA THR A 226 4.43 -2.79 2.70
C THR A 226 4.34 -1.71 3.76
N ILE A 227 5.51 -1.21 4.20
CA ILE A 227 5.64 0.00 5.00
C ILE A 227 6.54 0.96 4.23
N ASP A 228 6.04 2.17 4.00
CA ASP A 228 6.85 3.26 3.50
C ASP A 228 7.34 4.10 4.68
N ILE A 229 8.65 4.37 4.69
CA ILE A 229 9.34 5.25 5.65
C ILE A 229 9.72 6.52 4.91
N CYS A 230 9.73 7.64 5.59
CA CYS A 230 10.26 8.89 5.06
C CYS A 230 11.19 9.58 6.05
N GLU A 231 12.05 10.45 5.51
CA GLU A 231 12.86 11.40 6.28
C GLU A 231 12.25 12.81 6.16
N SER A 232 11.97 13.42 7.28
CA SER A 232 11.46 14.79 7.38
C SER A 232 12.16 15.50 8.53
N GLU A 233 12.74 16.68 8.25
CA GLU A 233 13.46 17.48 9.26
C GLU A 233 14.58 16.71 9.99
N GLY A 234 15.21 15.74 9.30
CA GLY A 234 16.30 14.91 9.84
C GLY A 234 15.85 13.72 10.68
N GLU A 235 14.54 13.51 10.86
CA GLU A 235 13.95 12.42 11.62
C GLU A 235 13.22 11.43 10.70
N LEU A 236 13.12 10.17 11.14
CA LEU A 236 12.43 9.11 10.42
C LEU A 236 10.97 8.95 10.89
N TYR A 237 10.09 8.74 9.93
CA TYR A 237 8.66 8.51 10.17
C TYR A 237 8.13 7.40 9.29
N VAL A 238 7.10 6.70 9.77
CA VAL A 238 6.24 5.89 8.92
C VAL A 238 5.37 6.82 8.07
N LEU A 239 5.41 6.64 6.75
CA LEU A 239 4.63 7.45 5.82
C LEU A 239 3.27 6.82 5.52
N GLU A 240 3.28 5.54 5.15
CA GLU A 240 2.05 4.77 4.92
C GLU A 240 2.27 3.26 5.05
N LEU A 241 1.18 2.53 5.28
CA LEU A 241 1.09 1.09 5.05
C LEU A 241 0.41 0.84 3.72
N GLY A 242 0.89 -0.15 2.97
CA GLY A 242 0.36 -0.50 1.66
C GLY A 242 0.18 -2.01 1.46
N SER A 243 -0.59 -2.35 0.42
CA SER A 243 -0.84 -3.74 0.06
C SER A 243 0.39 -4.39 -0.55
N PHE A 244 0.68 -5.64 -0.18
CA PHE A 244 1.70 -6.45 -0.85
C PHE A 244 1.37 -6.66 -2.33
N SER A 245 0.13 -7.02 -2.62
CA SER A 245 -0.28 -7.42 -3.98
C SER A 245 -0.24 -6.28 -5.00
N CYS A 246 -0.31 -5.02 -4.56
CA CYS A 246 -0.41 -3.87 -5.48
C CYS A 246 0.75 -2.86 -5.32
N ALA A 247 1.80 -3.23 -4.61
CA ALA A 247 2.96 -2.36 -4.40
C ALA A 247 4.02 -2.58 -5.47
N SER A 248 4.63 -1.49 -5.97
CA SER A 248 5.83 -1.57 -6.81
C SER A 248 7.03 -2.06 -6.02
N GLU A 249 7.86 -2.88 -6.65
CA GLU A 249 9.02 -3.52 -6.03
C GLU A 249 10.22 -2.58 -5.89
N TYR A 250 10.33 -1.58 -6.77
CA TYR A 250 11.53 -0.73 -6.89
C TYR A 250 12.80 -1.61 -6.98
N ALA A 251 13.84 -1.29 -6.21
CA ALA A 251 15.06 -2.10 -6.13
C ALA A 251 15.04 -3.17 -5.02
N CYS A 252 13.86 -3.51 -4.48
CA CYS A 252 13.74 -4.59 -3.50
C CYS A 252 14.16 -5.96 -4.07
N ASP A 253 14.56 -6.86 -3.19
CA ASP A 253 14.95 -8.22 -3.55
C ASP A 253 13.72 -9.05 -3.95
N LEU A 254 13.59 -9.34 -5.25
CA LEU A 254 12.48 -10.12 -5.79
C LEU A 254 12.47 -11.58 -5.28
N SER A 255 13.67 -12.14 -5.00
CA SER A 255 13.76 -13.49 -4.44
C SER A 255 13.07 -13.58 -3.09
N ALA A 256 13.34 -12.61 -2.23
CA ALA A 256 12.70 -12.51 -0.92
C ALA A 256 11.19 -12.22 -1.02
N ILE A 257 10.76 -11.33 -1.94
CA ILE A 257 9.35 -11.03 -2.19
C ILE A 257 8.58 -12.30 -2.59
N VAL A 258 9.14 -13.10 -3.51
CA VAL A 258 8.52 -14.34 -3.99
C VAL A 258 8.47 -15.38 -2.87
N GLU A 259 9.57 -15.61 -2.18
CA GLU A 259 9.67 -16.60 -1.09
C GLU A 259 8.67 -16.30 0.04
N PHE A 260 8.70 -15.09 0.59
CA PHE A 260 7.86 -14.74 1.74
C PHE A 260 6.38 -14.51 1.35
N GLY A 261 6.12 -14.03 0.13
CA GLY A 261 4.76 -13.97 -0.41
C GLY A 261 4.12 -15.35 -0.52
N ALA A 262 4.85 -16.31 -1.08
CA ALA A 262 4.38 -17.69 -1.19
C ALA A 262 4.25 -18.37 0.19
N LYS A 263 5.21 -18.13 1.11
CA LYS A 263 5.13 -18.64 2.49
C LYS A 263 3.86 -18.17 3.19
N ALA A 264 3.60 -16.86 3.16
CA ALA A 264 2.40 -16.27 3.75
C ALA A 264 1.13 -16.88 3.15
N ALA A 265 1.05 -16.95 1.81
CA ALA A 265 -0.11 -17.48 1.12
C ALA A 265 -0.39 -18.94 1.48
N SER A 266 0.65 -19.77 1.58
CA SER A 266 0.52 -21.18 2.00
C SER A 266 0.02 -21.30 3.44
N GLU A 267 0.56 -20.51 4.36
CA GLU A 267 0.15 -20.50 5.77
C GLU A 267 -1.29 -20.06 5.95
N ASP A 268 -1.69 -18.97 5.30
CA ASP A 268 -3.06 -18.43 5.39
C ASP A 268 -4.07 -19.37 4.74
N TYR A 269 -3.70 -20.02 3.61
CA TYR A 269 -4.53 -21.05 2.99
C TYR A 269 -4.75 -22.23 3.93
N GLU A 270 -3.68 -22.74 4.56
CA GLU A 270 -3.77 -23.87 5.50
C GLU A 270 -4.60 -23.49 6.73
N ALA A 271 -4.45 -22.27 7.25
CA ALA A 271 -5.21 -21.80 8.40
C ALA A 271 -6.72 -21.75 8.16
N VAL A 272 -7.16 -21.33 6.96
CA VAL A 272 -8.58 -21.30 6.59
C VAL A 272 -9.15 -22.71 6.36
N ASN A 273 -8.36 -23.64 5.83
CA ASN A 273 -8.81 -24.99 5.47
C ASN A 273 -8.61 -26.06 6.57
N GLN A 274 -8.13 -25.67 7.75
CA GLN A 274 -8.01 -26.58 8.92
C GLN A 274 -9.33 -26.72 9.70
N PHE A 275 -10.38 -25.99 9.34
CA PHE A 275 -11.71 -26.03 9.95
C PHE A 275 -12.77 -26.45 8.93
#